data_c46c406ac4fdc2d949cbfa2ac7e42464
#
_entry.id   c46c406ac4fdc2d949cbfa2ac7e42464
#
_cell.length_a   1.000
_cell.length_b   1.000
_cell.length_c   1.000
_cell.angle_alpha   90.00
_cell.angle_beta   90.00
_cell.angle_gamma   90.00
#
_symmetry.space_group_name_H-M   'P 1'
#
loop_
_entity.id
_entity.type
_entity.pdbx_description
1 polymer ?
#
loop_
_entity_poly.entity_id
_entity_poly.type
_entity_poly.pdbx_seq_one_letter_code
_entity_poly.pdbx_strand_id
1 'polypeptide(L)'
;MALIHEAIGEVVRDPSGNFKTGELVVMVPNTPVEEDDIIAENYLRSSKFRASGFDGFMQEYVEITPDRLVRLPQDIDRTVAAFTEIVSVSVHAIGRFDKIAHKRRNVVGIWGDGNLGYITAVFFKTMFPETKLYIFGVNPDKLQDFTFADATFTVEHIPEDVKIDHAFECV
;
A
#
# COMPACT_ATOMS: atom_id res chain seq x y z
N MET A 1 -12.69 15.27 13.47
CA MET A 1 -12.44 13.99 12.78
C MET A 1 -10.99 13.61 13.01
N ALA A 2 -10.75 12.42 13.55
CA ALA A 2 -9.39 11.89 13.70
C ALA A 2 -8.80 11.57 12.31
N LEU A 3 -7.49 11.79 12.17
CA LEU A 3 -6.76 11.58 10.93
C LEU A 3 -6.20 10.15 10.85
N ILE A 4 -5.48 9.86 9.77
CA ILE A 4 -4.70 8.63 9.52
C ILE A 4 -5.59 7.39 9.36
N HIS A 5 -5.30 6.63 8.32
CA HIS A 5 -5.92 5.32 8.07
C HIS A 5 -4.91 4.18 8.09
N GLU A 6 -3.63 4.48 8.23
CA GLU A 6 -2.54 3.53 8.36
C GLU A 6 -2.15 3.42 9.83
N ALA A 7 -2.42 2.29 10.48
CA ALA A 7 -2.09 2.13 11.89
C ALA A 7 -1.99 0.66 12.33
N ILE A 8 -1.17 0.46 13.33
CA ILE A 8 -1.14 -0.75 14.14
C ILE A 8 -1.63 -0.44 15.55
N GLY A 9 -2.06 -1.43 16.28
CA GLY A 9 -2.51 -1.28 17.66
C GLY A 9 -2.38 -2.56 18.44
N GLU A 10 -2.56 -2.44 19.76
CA GLU A 10 -2.68 -3.58 20.66
C GLU A 10 -4.14 -3.77 21.04
N VAL A 11 -4.60 -5.01 21.02
CA VAL A 11 -5.96 -5.33 21.46
C VAL A 11 -6.07 -5.12 22.97
N VAL A 12 -6.94 -4.21 23.38
CA VAL A 12 -7.23 -3.95 24.79
C VAL A 12 -8.35 -4.87 25.29
N ARG A 13 -9.39 -5.03 24.47
CA ARG A 13 -10.55 -5.87 24.81
C ARG A 13 -11.23 -6.37 23.55
N ASP A 14 -11.51 -7.66 23.52
CA ASP A 14 -12.34 -8.29 22.47
C ASP A 14 -13.44 -9.16 23.10
N PRO A 15 -14.70 -8.70 23.14
CA PRO A 15 -15.82 -9.51 23.65
C PRO A 15 -16.15 -10.71 22.78
N SER A 16 -15.74 -10.74 21.50
CA SER A 16 -15.99 -11.85 20.58
C SER A 16 -15.07 -13.06 20.83
N GLY A 17 -13.96 -12.84 21.54
CA GLY A 17 -12.96 -13.88 21.84
C GLY A 17 -12.05 -14.26 20.67
N ASN A 18 -12.10 -13.52 19.57
CA ASN A 18 -11.23 -13.77 18.42
C ASN A 18 -9.79 -13.35 18.69
N PHE A 19 -9.58 -12.32 19.52
CA PHE A 19 -8.26 -11.78 19.86
C PHE A 19 -8.03 -11.78 21.36
N LYS A 20 -6.77 -11.94 21.76
CA LYS A 20 -6.36 -11.81 23.16
C LYS A 20 -5.90 -10.39 23.45
N THR A 21 -6.10 -9.93 24.67
CA THR A 21 -5.51 -8.67 25.15
C THR A 21 -3.99 -8.69 24.97
N GLY A 22 -3.43 -7.61 24.42
CA GLY A 22 -2.01 -7.47 24.11
C GLY A 22 -1.59 -8.00 22.74
N GLU A 23 -2.48 -8.66 21.97
CA GLU A 23 -2.14 -9.05 20.59
C GLU A 23 -1.92 -7.81 19.72
N LEU A 24 -0.83 -7.84 18.95
CA LEU A 24 -0.50 -6.80 17.98
C LEU A 24 -1.28 -7.03 16.70
N VAL A 25 -1.92 -5.97 16.21
CA VAL A 25 -2.77 -6.02 15.01
C VAL A 25 -2.54 -4.84 14.10
N VAL A 26 -2.72 -5.04 12.81
CA VAL A 26 -2.95 -3.95 11.84
C VAL A 26 -4.44 -3.79 11.64
N MET A 27 -4.87 -2.54 11.52
CA MET A 27 -6.27 -2.18 11.33
C MET A 27 -6.57 -1.94 9.86
N VAL A 28 -7.62 -2.60 9.35
CA VAL A 28 -8.10 -2.42 7.97
C VAL A 28 -9.00 -1.20 7.90
N PRO A 29 -8.64 -0.16 7.13
CA PRO A 29 -9.38 1.10 7.14
C PRO A 29 -10.72 1.05 6.40
N ASN A 30 -10.91 0.09 5.50
CA ASN A 30 -12.14 -0.07 4.74
C ASN A 30 -13.22 -0.75 5.59
N THR A 31 -14.43 -0.21 5.57
CA THR A 31 -15.60 -0.79 6.24
C THR A 31 -16.73 -0.89 5.23
N PRO A 32 -16.98 -2.08 4.66
CA PRO A 32 -18.10 -2.31 3.74
C PRO A 32 -19.43 -2.14 4.48
N VAL A 33 -20.43 -1.62 3.82
CA VAL A 33 -21.78 -1.47 4.33
C VAL A 33 -22.79 -2.36 3.60
N GLU A 34 -22.33 -3.04 2.56
CA GLU A 34 -23.08 -4.02 1.76
C GLU A 34 -22.14 -5.09 1.25
N GLU A 35 -22.69 -6.21 0.81
CA GLU A 35 -21.98 -7.30 0.14
C GLU A 35 -22.39 -7.34 -1.33
N ASP A 36 -21.46 -7.71 -2.21
CA ASP A 36 -21.71 -7.91 -3.64
C ASP A 36 -20.94 -9.15 -4.11
N ASP A 37 -21.60 -10.00 -4.87
CA ASP A 37 -21.04 -11.28 -5.32
C ASP A 37 -19.97 -11.13 -6.43
N ILE A 38 -19.91 -9.97 -7.07
CA ILE A 38 -19.03 -9.68 -8.21
C ILE A 38 -17.97 -8.66 -7.85
N ILE A 39 -18.36 -7.61 -7.11
CA ILE A 39 -17.49 -6.48 -6.77
C ILE A 39 -16.91 -6.70 -5.39
N ALA A 40 -15.59 -6.81 -5.31
CA ALA A 40 -14.91 -6.92 -4.02
C ALA A 40 -15.15 -5.66 -3.15
N GLU A 41 -15.25 -5.86 -1.84
CA GLU A 41 -15.66 -4.83 -0.87
C GLU A 41 -14.86 -3.52 -0.96
N ASN A 42 -13.57 -3.60 -1.29
CA ASN A 42 -12.69 -2.45 -1.44
C ASN A 42 -12.96 -1.60 -2.71
N TYR A 43 -13.83 -2.07 -3.61
CA TYR A 43 -14.26 -1.34 -4.81
C TYR A 43 -15.71 -0.86 -4.73
N LEU A 44 -16.44 -1.20 -3.67
CA LEU A 44 -17.81 -0.75 -3.47
C LEU A 44 -17.83 0.75 -3.15
N ARG A 45 -18.66 1.49 -3.86
CA ARG A 45 -18.82 2.95 -3.64
C ARG A 45 -19.42 3.31 -2.29
N SER A 46 -20.21 2.41 -1.72
CA SER A 46 -20.86 2.56 -0.41
C SER A 46 -19.91 2.30 0.76
N SER A 47 -18.76 1.67 0.54
CA SER A 47 -17.79 1.40 1.59
C SER A 47 -17.32 2.68 2.26
N LYS A 48 -17.23 2.65 3.59
CA LYS A 48 -16.67 3.74 4.39
C LYS A 48 -15.18 3.51 4.56
N PHE A 49 -14.41 4.60 4.43
CA PHE A 49 -12.96 4.54 4.59
C PHE A 49 -12.50 5.46 5.72
N ARG A 50 -11.73 4.93 6.67
CA ARG A 50 -11.21 5.68 7.81
C ARG A 50 -10.41 6.91 7.36
N ALA A 51 -10.55 8.02 8.09
CA ALA A 51 -9.99 9.33 7.77
C ALA A 51 -10.51 9.95 6.45
N SER A 52 -11.55 9.35 5.84
CA SER A 52 -12.23 9.89 4.67
C SER A 52 -13.74 9.90 4.91
N GLY A 53 -14.23 10.98 5.54
CA GLY A 53 -15.63 11.18 5.89
C GLY A 53 -16.04 10.71 7.28
N PHE A 54 -15.22 9.91 7.98
CA PHE A 54 -15.37 9.54 9.39
C PHE A 54 -14.01 9.32 10.06
N ASP A 55 -13.99 9.15 11.38
CA ASP A 55 -12.77 9.15 12.17
C ASP A 55 -11.77 8.07 11.75
N GLY A 56 -10.52 8.52 11.55
CA GLY A 56 -9.36 7.67 11.32
C GLY A 56 -8.81 7.07 12.62
N PHE A 57 -7.59 6.56 12.55
CA PHE A 57 -6.97 5.79 13.62
C PHE A 57 -6.08 6.63 14.57
N MET A 58 -5.91 7.93 14.35
CA MET A 58 -5.13 8.81 15.23
C MET A 58 -5.88 9.08 16.54
N GLN A 59 -6.02 8.04 17.37
CA GLN A 59 -6.75 8.02 18.62
C GLN A 59 -6.03 7.12 19.62
N GLU A 60 -6.20 7.36 20.93
CA GLU A 60 -5.68 6.47 21.97
C GLU A 60 -6.37 5.10 21.95
N TYR A 61 -7.67 5.08 21.70
CA TYR A 61 -8.50 3.87 21.59
C TYR A 61 -9.34 3.95 20.35
N VAL A 62 -9.44 2.83 19.65
CA VAL A 62 -10.27 2.67 18.45
C VAL A 62 -11.21 1.50 18.66
N GLU A 63 -12.49 1.72 18.41
CA GLU A 63 -13.47 0.65 18.29
C GLU A 63 -13.54 0.19 16.84
N ILE A 64 -13.34 -1.12 16.64
CA ILE A 64 -13.29 -1.72 15.30
C ILE A 64 -13.77 -3.19 15.40
N THR A 65 -14.44 -3.68 14.37
CA THR A 65 -14.91 -5.07 14.33
C THR A 65 -13.76 -6.04 14.09
N PRO A 66 -13.82 -7.27 14.64
CA PRO A 66 -12.72 -8.24 14.54
C PRO A 66 -12.33 -8.62 13.10
N ASP A 67 -13.27 -8.58 12.16
CA ASP A 67 -13.03 -8.83 10.74
C ASP A 67 -12.21 -7.75 10.04
N ARG A 68 -12.03 -6.60 10.69
CA ARG A 68 -11.16 -5.49 10.24
C ARG A 68 -9.81 -5.47 10.95
N LEU A 69 -9.43 -6.55 11.60
CA LEU A 69 -8.14 -6.70 12.28
C LEU A 69 -7.36 -7.89 11.70
N VAL A 70 -6.08 -7.68 11.45
CA VAL A 70 -5.17 -8.74 11.05
C VAL A 70 -4.04 -8.84 12.07
N ARG A 71 -3.80 -10.06 12.59
CA ARG A 71 -2.70 -10.29 13.53
C ARG A 71 -1.35 -10.04 12.90
N LEU A 72 -0.49 -9.39 13.65
CA LEU A 72 0.92 -9.23 13.32
C LEU A 72 1.77 -10.15 14.22
N PRO A 73 2.94 -10.59 13.75
CA PRO A 73 3.91 -11.26 14.62
C PRO A 73 4.26 -10.37 15.82
N GLN A 74 4.34 -10.99 17.03
CA GLN A 74 4.60 -10.23 18.25
C GLN A 74 6.03 -9.66 18.32
N ASP A 75 6.94 -10.27 17.60
CA ASP A 75 8.37 -9.91 17.52
C ASP A 75 8.70 -8.97 16.34
N ILE A 76 7.69 -8.55 15.56
CA ILE A 76 7.91 -7.61 14.46
C ILE A 76 8.32 -6.23 15.00
N ASP A 77 9.26 -5.59 14.32
CA ASP A 77 9.57 -4.19 14.59
C ASP A 77 8.31 -3.33 14.33
N ARG A 78 7.84 -2.62 15.36
CA ARG A 78 6.62 -1.81 15.27
C ARG A 78 6.74 -0.65 14.29
N THR A 79 7.95 -0.12 14.11
CA THR A 79 8.21 0.95 13.14
C THR A 79 8.00 0.44 11.72
N VAL A 80 8.47 -0.78 11.44
CA VAL A 80 8.24 -1.45 10.15
C VAL A 80 6.77 -1.86 10.01
N ALA A 81 6.18 -2.41 11.05
CA ALA A 81 4.78 -2.87 11.06
C ALA A 81 3.78 -1.73 10.77
N ALA A 82 4.10 -0.50 11.14
CA ALA A 82 3.26 0.67 10.88
C ALA A 82 3.01 0.92 9.38
N PHE A 83 3.89 0.42 8.51
CA PHE A 83 3.74 0.51 7.05
C PHE A 83 2.90 -0.62 6.43
N THR A 84 2.36 -1.55 7.22
CA THR A 84 1.67 -2.74 6.69
C THR A 84 0.49 -2.40 5.78
N GLU A 85 -0.26 -1.35 6.10
CA GLU A 85 -1.41 -0.94 5.28
C GLU A 85 -0.95 -0.46 3.90
N ILE A 86 -0.03 0.49 3.82
CA ILE A 86 0.48 1.02 2.54
C ILE A 86 1.23 -0.05 1.74
N VAL A 87 1.91 -0.99 2.40
CA VAL A 87 2.50 -2.17 1.76
C VAL A 87 1.40 -3.01 1.10
N SER A 88 0.26 -3.20 1.77
CA SER A 88 -0.86 -3.97 1.21
C SER A 88 -1.41 -3.36 -0.08
N VAL A 89 -1.46 -2.03 -0.17
CA VAL A 89 -1.85 -1.29 -1.39
C VAL A 89 -0.89 -1.62 -2.53
N SER A 90 0.42 -1.53 -2.29
CA SER A 90 1.45 -1.83 -3.29
C SER A 90 1.38 -3.28 -3.75
N VAL A 91 1.29 -4.23 -2.83
CA VAL A 91 1.20 -5.68 -3.13
C VAL A 91 -0.09 -5.99 -3.90
N HIS A 92 -1.21 -5.35 -3.55
CA HIS A 92 -2.47 -5.49 -4.29
C HIS A 92 -2.33 -5.01 -5.73
N ALA A 93 -1.77 -3.82 -5.95
CA ALA A 93 -1.55 -3.25 -7.29
C ALA A 93 -0.64 -4.15 -8.14
N ILE A 94 0.47 -4.65 -7.57
CA ILE A 94 1.40 -5.56 -8.24
C ILE A 94 0.73 -6.90 -8.54
N GLY A 95 -0.07 -7.45 -7.63
CA GLY A 95 -0.83 -8.67 -7.86
C GLY A 95 -1.90 -8.53 -8.94
N ARG A 96 -2.52 -7.35 -9.06
CA ARG A 96 -3.42 -7.01 -10.17
C ARG A 96 -2.66 -6.93 -11.49
N PHE A 97 -1.54 -6.20 -11.51
CA PHE A 97 -0.64 -6.14 -12.66
C PHE A 97 -0.27 -7.54 -13.16
N ASP A 98 0.14 -8.44 -12.27
CA ASP A 98 0.56 -9.80 -12.66
C ASP A 98 -0.57 -10.59 -13.35
N LYS A 99 -1.82 -10.37 -12.95
CA LYS A 99 -2.99 -11.06 -13.51
C LYS A 99 -3.46 -10.48 -14.83
N ILE A 100 -3.40 -9.15 -15.03
CA ILE A 100 -4.09 -8.48 -16.15
C ILE A 100 -3.16 -7.88 -17.20
N ALA A 101 -1.87 -7.65 -16.85
CA ALA A 101 -0.92 -7.06 -17.77
C ALA A 101 -0.57 -8.01 -18.93
N HIS A 102 -0.34 -7.45 -20.11
CA HIS A 102 0.15 -8.23 -21.25
C HIS A 102 1.55 -8.80 -20.99
N LYS A 103 1.98 -9.75 -21.81
CA LYS A 103 3.22 -10.53 -21.58
C LYS A 103 4.51 -9.76 -21.80
N ARG A 104 4.49 -8.63 -22.55
CA ARG A 104 5.68 -7.80 -22.73
C ARG A 104 5.85 -6.97 -21.46
N ARG A 105 6.89 -7.28 -20.68
CA ARG A 105 7.18 -6.72 -19.36
C ARG A 105 8.67 -6.45 -19.21
N ASN A 106 9.30 -5.93 -20.26
CA ASN A 106 10.75 -5.69 -20.26
C ASN A 106 11.09 -4.47 -19.41
N VAL A 107 10.24 -3.45 -19.47
CA VAL A 107 10.43 -2.18 -18.77
C VAL A 107 9.12 -1.74 -18.13
N VAL A 108 9.15 -1.50 -16.83
CA VAL A 108 8.03 -0.95 -16.07
C VAL A 108 8.43 0.38 -15.47
N GLY A 109 7.54 1.36 -15.57
CA GLY A 109 7.71 2.68 -14.98
C GLY A 109 6.86 2.85 -13.71
N ILE A 110 7.41 3.53 -12.72
CA ILE A 110 6.66 4.01 -11.55
C ILE A 110 6.73 5.54 -11.53
N TRP A 111 5.57 6.18 -11.54
CA TRP A 111 5.41 7.61 -11.36
C TRP A 111 5.11 7.92 -9.90
N GLY A 112 6.03 8.59 -9.23
CA GLY A 112 5.94 8.99 -7.84
C GLY A 112 7.22 8.67 -7.07
N ASP A 113 7.82 9.72 -6.50
CA ASP A 113 9.04 9.66 -5.67
C ASP A 113 8.74 9.76 -4.16
N GLY A 114 7.47 9.56 -3.79
CA GLY A 114 7.00 9.50 -2.39
C GLY A 114 7.04 8.09 -1.80
N ASN A 115 6.53 7.96 -0.58
CA ASN A 115 6.52 6.69 0.17
C ASN A 115 5.84 5.55 -0.60
N LEU A 116 4.67 5.80 -1.20
CA LEU A 116 3.94 4.78 -1.97
C LEU A 116 4.76 4.32 -3.19
N GLY A 117 5.35 5.27 -3.93
CA GLY A 117 6.22 4.94 -5.07
C GLY A 117 7.43 4.12 -4.67
N TYR A 118 8.10 4.50 -3.58
CA TYR A 118 9.26 3.77 -3.07
C TYR A 118 8.90 2.34 -2.64
N ILE A 119 7.85 2.18 -1.84
CA ILE A 119 7.39 0.86 -1.38
C ILE A 119 6.97 0.00 -2.58
N THR A 120 6.20 0.56 -3.53
CA THR A 120 5.80 -0.16 -4.75
C THR A 120 7.03 -0.58 -5.55
N ALA A 121 8.04 0.27 -5.69
CA ALA A 121 9.27 -0.03 -6.40
C ALA A 121 10.07 -1.18 -5.76
N VAL A 122 10.23 -1.16 -4.43
CA VAL A 122 10.91 -2.23 -3.68
C VAL A 122 10.20 -3.57 -3.87
N PHE A 123 8.88 -3.61 -3.66
CA PHE A 123 8.12 -4.85 -3.81
C PHE A 123 8.07 -5.32 -5.26
N PHE A 124 7.91 -4.40 -6.21
CA PHE A 124 7.95 -4.74 -7.64
C PHE A 124 9.28 -5.40 -8.02
N LYS A 125 10.41 -4.79 -7.67
CA LYS A 125 11.74 -5.33 -8.00
C LYS A 125 12.02 -6.65 -7.31
N THR A 126 11.47 -6.86 -6.11
CA THR A 126 11.56 -8.14 -5.39
C THR A 126 10.77 -9.25 -6.12
N MET A 127 9.58 -8.93 -6.62
CA MET A 127 8.71 -9.92 -7.30
C MET A 127 9.10 -10.16 -8.76
N PHE A 128 9.68 -9.15 -9.43
CA PHE A 128 10.07 -9.17 -10.85
C PHE A 128 11.51 -8.69 -11.03
N PRO A 129 12.51 -9.41 -10.49
CA PRO A 129 13.91 -8.96 -10.47
C PRO A 129 14.51 -8.74 -11.88
N GLU A 130 14.03 -9.48 -12.88
CA GLU A 130 14.52 -9.41 -14.26
C GLU A 130 13.91 -8.26 -15.08
N THR A 131 12.80 -7.70 -14.62
CA THR A 131 12.14 -6.57 -15.28
C THR A 131 12.90 -5.28 -14.97
N LYS A 132 13.23 -4.50 -15.99
CA LYS A 132 13.80 -3.17 -15.78
C LYS A 132 12.78 -2.25 -15.14
N LEU A 133 13.21 -1.54 -14.11
CA LEU A 133 12.38 -0.62 -13.35
C LEU A 133 12.89 0.81 -13.51
N TYR A 134 12.02 1.68 -14.04
CA TYR A 134 12.30 3.10 -14.18
C TYR A 134 11.41 3.90 -13.24
N ILE A 135 12.00 4.88 -12.57
CA ILE A 135 11.29 5.76 -11.63
C ILE A 135 11.19 7.16 -12.21
N PHE A 136 10.01 7.72 -12.15
CA PHE A 136 9.71 9.07 -12.60
C PHE A 136 9.22 9.91 -11.42
N GLY A 137 9.90 10.99 -11.10
CA GLY A 137 9.59 11.82 -9.95
C GLY A 137 9.83 13.30 -10.22
N VAL A 138 9.49 14.12 -9.26
CA VAL A 138 9.66 15.58 -9.33
C VAL A 138 10.82 16.08 -8.49
N ASN A 139 11.25 15.30 -7.48
CA ASN A 139 12.31 15.70 -6.55
C ASN A 139 13.60 14.90 -6.81
N PRO A 140 14.67 15.53 -7.33
CA PRO A 140 15.93 14.85 -7.63
C PRO A 140 16.58 14.21 -6.40
N ASP A 141 16.42 14.80 -5.21
CA ASP A 141 17.02 14.27 -3.99
C ASP A 141 16.35 12.96 -3.58
N LYS A 142 15.01 12.88 -3.66
CA LYS A 142 14.27 11.65 -3.38
C LYS A 142 14.56 10.54 -4.41
N LEU A 143 14.77 10.91 -5.68
CA LEU A 143 15.10 9.95 -6.73
C LEU A 143 16.43 9.21 -6.46
N GLN A 144 17.35 9.82 -5.69
CA GLN A 144 18.63 9.20 -5.32
C GLN A 144 18.43 7.99 -4.36
N ASP A 145 17.31 7.92 -3.63
CA ASP A 145 17.01 6.82 -2.73
C ASP A 145 16.66 5.51 -3.48
N PHE A 146 16.27 5.60 -4.76
CA PHE A 146 15.91 4.44 -5.59
C PHE A 146 17.13 3.74 -6.19
N THR A 147 18.13 3.45 -5.37
CA THR A 147 19.44 2.87 -5.80
C THR A 147 19.34 1.50 -6.46
N PHE A 148 18.22 0.81 -6.29
CA PHE A 148 17.93 -0.50 -6.87
C PHE A 148 17.18 -0.43 -8.22
N ALA A 149 16.74 0.77 -8.64
CA ALA A 149 16.12 0.98 -9.93
C ALA A 149 17.15 0.98 -11.06
N ASP A 150 16.72 0.57 -12.26
CA ASP A 150 17.59 0.55 -13.42
C ASP A 150 17.82 1.96 -14.00
N ALA A 151 16.88 2.89 -13.79
CA ALA A 151 17.04 4.31 -14.09
C ALA A 151 16.05 5.16 -13.29
N THR A 152 16.42 6.43 -13.07
CA THR A 152 15.55 7.44 -12.47
C THR A 152 15.52 8.70 -13.37
N PHE A 153 14.35 9.34 -13.48
CA PHE A 153 14.14 10.51 -14.30
C PHE A 153 13.32 11.56 -13.56
N THR A 154 13.70 12.81 -13.69
CA THR A 154 12.76 13.88 -13.37
C THR A 154 11.73 14.00 -14.49
N VAL A 155 10.46 14.22 -14.15
CA VAL A 155 9.36 14.30 -15.14
C VAL A 155 9.54 15.41 -16.15
N GLU A 156 10.35 16.43 -15.83
CA GLU A 156 10.70 17.53 -16.74
C GLU A 156 11.75 17.14 -17.78
N HIS A 157 12.53 16.06 -17.52
CA HIS A 157 13.68 15.68 -18.34
C HIS A 157 13.67 14.16 -18.62
N ILE A 158 12.64 13.70 -19.32
CA ILE A 158 12.55 12.32 -19.78
C ILE A 158 13.09 12.25 -21.21
N PRO A 159 14.16 11.47 -21.50
CA PRO A 159 14.65 11.29 -22.86
C PRO A 159 13.57 10.73 -23.80
N GLU A 160 13.54 11.19 -25.06
CA GLU A 160 12.52 10.80 -26.05
C GLU A 160 12.56 9.29 -26.40
N ASP A 161 13.71 8.65 -26.25
CA ASP A 161 13.91 7.23 -26.51
C ASP A 161 13.51 6.32 -25.34
N VAL A 162 13.14 6.88 -24.18
CA VAL A 162 12.64 6.12 -23.05
C VAL A 162 11.29 5.51 -23.39
N LYS A 163 11.21 4.19 -23.34
CA LYS A 163 9.98 3.43 -23.58
C LYS A 163 9.70 2.51 -22.42
N ILE A 164 8.45 2.43 -22.05
CA ILE A 164 7.96 1.53 -21.00
C ILE A 164 6.83 0.66 -21.55
N ASP A 165 6.69 -0.53 -21.01
CA ASP A 165 5.62 -1.44 -21.37
C ASP A 165 4.38 -1.25 -20.47
N HIS A 166 4.60 -0.92 -19.20
CA HIS A 166 3.54 -0.70 -18.20
C HIS A 166 3.95 0.41 -17.22
N ALA A 167 2.94 1.00 -16.59
CA ALA A 167 3.11 2.06 -15.61
C ALA A 167 2.31 1.79 -14.33
N PHE A 168 2.91 2.13 -13.18
CA PHE A 168 2.20 2.36 -11.93
C PHE A 168 2.19 3.86 -11.65
N GLU A 169 1.04 4.39 -11.29
CA GLU A 169 0.88 5.74 -10.78
C GLU A 169 0.81 5.69 -9.25
N CYS A 170 1.70 6.44 -8.59
CA CYS A 170 1.85 6.49 -7.14
C CYS A 170 1.92 7.96 -6.65
N VAL A 171 1.14 8.85 -7.29
CA VAL A 171 1.12 10.30 -7.02
C VAL A 171 -0.13 10.70 -6.25
#